data_883c9416a6166b9ba1bd6e06141e5cf5
#
_entry.id   883c9416a6166b9ba1bd6e06141e5cf5
#
_cell.length_a   1.000
_cell.length_b   1.000
_cell.length_c   1.000
_cell.angle_alpha   90.00
_cell.angle_beta   90.00
_cell.angle_gamma   90.00
#
_symmetry.space_group_name_H-M   'P 1'
#
loop_
_entity.id
_entity.type
_entity.pdbx_description
1 polymer ?
#
loop_
_entity_poly.entity_id
_entity_poly.type
_entity_poly.pdbx_seq_one_letter_code
_entity_poly.pdbx_strand_id
1 'polypeptide(L)'
;ELTDCFGEYDYRQNVIQVQHDLCGQEMANTIFHEIMHAAVQVAGLNQEKQALEKPEHEEAVVNQLTNVMMGVFRDNDWMIDMLRTQLEDTDHD
;
A
#
# COMPACT_ATOMS: atom_id res chain seq x y z
N GLU A 1 10.85 17.30 -14.98
CA GLU A 1 10.87 17.01 -14.79
C GLU A 1 10.25 16.44 -13.93
N LEU A 2 10.15 15.61 -13.80
CA LEU A 2 9.59 15.12 -13.01
C LEU A 2 10.24 14.50 -12.09
N THR A 3 10.21 14.86 -11.10
CA THR A 3 10.84 14.27 -10.02
C THR A 3 9.87 13.79 -9.01
N ASP A 4 8.63 13.87 -9.29
CA ASP A 4 7.61 13.42 -8.35
C ASP A 4 7.58 11.92 -8.28
N CYS A 5 7.47 11.41 -7.07
CA CYS A 5 7.31 10.00 -6.85
C CYS A 5 5.86 9.65 -7.13
N PHE A 6 5.66 8.77 -8.08
CA PHE A 6 4.35 8.55 -8.62
C PHE A 6 4.06 7.06 -8.77
N GLY A 7 2.83 6.69 -8.49
CA GLY A 7 2.39 5.33 -8.69
C GLY A 7 0.89 5.26 -8.83
N GLU A 8 0.43 4.14 -9.34
CA GLU A 8 -1.00 3.94 -9.44
C GLU A 8 -1.32 2.45 -9.39
N TYR A 9 -2.52 2.15 -8.95
CA TYR A 9 -3.01 0.79 -8.87
C TYR A 9 -4.04 0.55 -9.97
N ASP A 10 -3.80 -0.48 -10.77
CA ASP A 10 -4.74 -0.87 -11.80
C ASP A 10 -5.54 -2.05 -11.27
N TYR A 11 -6.77 -1.79 -10.85
CA TYR A 11 -7.58 -2.81 -10.20
C TYR A 11 -8.01 -3.91 -11.16
N ARG A 12 -8.06 -3.63 -12.45
CA ARG A 12 -8.47 -4.65 -13.41
C ARG A 12 -7.40 -5.70 -13.63
N GLN A 13 -6.15 -5.33 -13.48
CA GLN A 13 -5.04 -6.25 -13.64
C GLN A 13 -4.40 -6.63 -12.31
N ASN A 14 -4.84 -5.99 -11.24
CA ASN A 14 -4.27 -6.19 -9.92
C ASN A 14 -2.77 -5.89 -9.92
N VAL A 15 -2.42 -4.78 -10.55
CA VAL A 15 -1.02 -4.39 -10.73
C VAL A 15 -0.80 -3.01 -10.15
N ILE A 16 0.33 -2.84 -9.46
CA ILE A 16 0.77 -1.56 -8.97
C ILE A 16 1.92 -1.09 -9.85
N GLN A 17 1.77 0.10 -10.41
CA GLN A 17 2.81 0.69 -11.25
C GLN A 17 3.39 1.89 -10.55
N VAL A 18 4.70 1.99 -10.54
CA VAL A 18 5.37 3.14 -9.95
C VAL A 18 6.38 3.67 -10.93
N GLN A 19 6.65 4.95 -10.83
CA GLN A 19 7.66 5.60 -11.64
C GLN A 19 9.02 5.10 -11.18
N HIS A 20 9.79 4.55 -12.08
CA HIS A 20 10.96 3.78 -11.68
C HIS A 20 12.17 4.62 -11.26
N ASP A 21 12.15 5.91 -11.49
CA ASP A 21 13.26 6.75 -11.04
C ASP A 21 12.91 7.52 -9.77
N LEU A 22 12.12 6.89 -8.93
CA LEU A 22 11.72 7.50 -7.69
C LEU A 22 12.80 7.46 -6.65
N CYS A 23 12.64 8.27 -5.67
CA CYS A 23 13.56 8.45 -4.59
C CYS A 23 13.11 7.70 -3.35
N GLY A 24 14.02 7.08 -2.70
CA GLY A 24 13.94 6.30 -1.49
C GLY A 24 12.64 6.30 -0.72
N GLN A 25 12.52 7.21 0.25
CA GLN A 25 11.34 7.21 1.12
C GLN A 25 10.07 7.54 0.36
N GLU A 26 10.17 8.38 -0.65
CA GLU A 26 9.01 8.73 -1.45
C GLU A 26 8.52 7.53 -2.24
N MET A 27 9.44 6.74 -2.76
CA MET A 27 9.06 5.53 -3.47
C MET A 27 8.35 4.56 -2.53
N ALA A 28 8.90 4.35 -1.34
CA ALA A 28 8.29 3.46 -0.38
C ALA A 28 6.89 3.91 -0.01
N ASN A 29 6.73 5.20 0.23
CA ASN A 29 5.42 5.76 0.58
C ASN A 29 4.44 5.56 -0.56
N THR A 30 4.87 5.82 -1.79
CA THR A 30 4.00 5.67 -2.95
C THR A 30 3.56 4.22 -3.14
N ILE A 31 4.50 3.29 -3.02
CA ILE A 31 4.18 1.89 -3.18
C ILE A 31 3.17 1.44 -2.12
N PHE A 32 3.41 1.80 -0.87
CA PHE A 32 2.52 1.36 0.19
C PHE A 32 1.15 2.02 0.07
N HIS A 33 1.12 3.28 -0.36
CA HIS A 33 -0.14 3.97 -0.59
C HIS A 33 -0.99 3.19 -1.60
N GLU A 34 -0.38 2.75 -2.70
CA GLU A 34 -1.11 2.01 -3.70
C GLU A 34 -1.47 0.60 -3.22
N ILE A 35 -0.63 -0.01 -2.40
CA ILE A 35 -0.96 -1.29 -1.79
C ILE A 35 -2.21 -1.14 -0.92
N MET A 36 -2.32 -0.06 -0.19
CA MET A 36 -3.48 0.16 0.66
C MET A 36 -4.75 0.35 -0.16
N HIS A 37 -4.67 1.07 -1.27
CA HIS A 37 -5.84 1.19 -2.15
C HIS A 37 -6.22 -0.17 -2.70
N ALA A 38 -5.24 -0.97 -3.09
CA ALA A 38 -5.51 -2.32 -3.59
C ALA A 38 -6.17 -3.17 -2.51
N ALA A 39 -5.69 -3.07 -1.27
CA ALA A 39 -6.27 -3.83 -0.18
C ALA A 39 -7.73 -3.46 0.06
N VAL A 40 -8.02 -2.15 0.00
CA VAL A 40 -9.40 -1.69 0.16
C VAL A 40 -10.28 -2.27 -0.95
N GLN A 41 -9.80 -2.25 -2.17
CA GLN A 41 -10.56 -2.76 -3.31
C GLN A 41 -10.83 -4.26 -3.18
N VAL A 42 -9.79 -5.01 -2.87
CA VAL A 42 -9.92 -6.47 -2.77
C VAL A 42 -10.83 -6.85 -1.60
N ALA A 43 -10.73 -6.12 -0.50
CA ALA A 43 -11.56 -6.38 0.67
C ALA A 43 -13.00 -5.95 0.47
N GLY A 44 -13.29 -5.17 -0.58
CA GLY A 44 -14.64 -4.71 -0.82
C GLY A 44 -15.07 -3.56 0.06
N LEU A 45 -14.14 -2.91 0.74
CA LEU A 45 -14.50 -1.84 1.68
C LEU A 45 -15.01 -0.59 0.99
N ASN A 46 -14.71 -0.42 -0.28
CA ASN A 46 -15.17 0.75 -1.03
C ASN A 46 -16.41 0.47 -1.87
N GLN A 47 -17.05 -0.66 -1.61
CA GLN A 47 -18.29 -0.98 -2.30
C GLN A 47 -19.46 -0.25 -1.66
N GLU A 48 -20.59 -0.29 -2.36
CA GLU A 48 -21.79 0.38 -1.88
C GLU A 48 -22.13 -0.06 -0.47
N LYS A 49 -22.41 0.90 0.39
CA LYS A 49 -22.80 0.68 1.79
C LYS A 49 -21.68 0.14 2.67
N GLN A 50 -20.45 0.17 2.18
CA GLN A 50 -19.31 -0.20 2.99
C GLN A 50 -18.66 1.04 3.58
N ALA A 51 -17.75 0.80 4.54
CA ALA A 51 -17.18 1.89 5.33
C ALA A 51 -16.46 2.94 4.48
N LEU A 52 -15.82 2.51 3.40
CA LEU A 52 -15.03 3.40 2.57
C LEU A 52 -15.66 3.60 1.20
N GLU A 53 -16.97 3.58 1.15
CA GLU A 53 -17.68 3.77 -0.10
C GLU A 53 -17.35 5.10 -0.77
N LYS A 54 -17.22 6.14 0.02
CA LYS A 54 -16.94 7.47 -0.52
C LYS A 54 -15.45 7.63 -0.80
N PRO A 55 -15.08 8.05 -2.01
CA PRO A 55 -13.66 8.15 -2.36
C PRO A 55 -12.86 9.03 -1.40
N GLU A 56 -13.45 10.10 -0.90
CA GLU A 56 -12.73 10.97 0.01
C GLU A 56 -12.46 10.29 1.35
N HIS A 57 -13.33 9.39 1.77
CA HIS A 57 -13.08 8.64 3.01
C HIS A 57 -11.98 7.61 2.80
N GLU A 58 -12.01 6.93 1.66
CA GLU A 58 -10.96 5.97 1.33
C GLU A 58 -9.60 6.66 1.28
N GLU A 59 -9.54 7.81 0.60
CA GLU A 59 -8.27 8.50 0.47
C GLU A 59 -7.74 8.96 1.83
N ALA A 60 -8.62 9.46 2.68
CA ALA A 60 -8.20 9.90 4.01
C ALA A 60 -7.63 8.76 4.83
N VAL A 61 -8.30 7.61 4.83
CA VAL A 61 -7.85 6.46 5.58
C VAL A 61 -6.53 5.94 5.02
N VAL A 62 -6.44 5.82 3.70
CA VAL A 62 -5.22 5.33 3.07
C VAL A 62 -4.05 6.25 3.37
N ASN A 63 -4.25 7.57 3.28
CA ASN A 63 -3.17 8.51 3.57
C ASN A 63 -2.69 8.39 5.01
N GLN A 64 -3.63 8.37 5.95
CA GLN A 64 -3.26 8.33 7.35
C GLN A 64 -2.57 7.02 7.72
N LEU A 65 -3.09 5.90 7.24
CA LEU A 65 -2.48 4.61 7.55
C LEU A 65 -1.13 4.45 6.89
N THR A 66 -0.99 4.95 5.66
CA THR A 66 0.29 4.87 4.97
C THR A 66 1.36 5.61 5.77
N ASN A 67 1.03 6.81 6.23
CA ASN A 67 2.01 7.59 6.98
C ASN A 67 2.44 6.90 8.27
N VAL A 68 1.48 6.33 8.99
CA VAL A 68 1.81 5.63 10.23
C VAL A 68 2.64 4.39 9.94
N MET A 69 2.25 3.61 8.93
CA MET A 69 2.94 2.37 8.64
C MET A 69 4.35 2.60 8.10
N MET A 70 4.58 3.70 7.39
CA MET A 70 5.95 4.02 6.98
C MET A 70 6.85 4.20 8.18
N GLY A 71 6.34 4.85 9.22
CA GLY A 71 7.11 5.00 10.45
C GLY A 71 7.36 3.67 11.14
N VAL A 72 6.34 2.81 11.17
CA VAL A 72 6.49 1.49 11.78
C VAL A 72 7.57 0.68 11.08
N PHE A 73 7.54 0.65 9.75
CA PHE A 73 8.52 -0.12 9.00
C PHE A 73 9.92 0.49 9.11
N ARG A 74 10.02 1.81 9.11
CA ARG A 74 11.32 2.46 9.24
C ARG A 74 11.97 2.13 10.58
N ASP A 75 11.16 2.12 11.64
CA ASP A 75 11.67 1.93 12.98
C ASP A 75 11.81 0.47 13.37
N ASN A 76 11.33 -0.45 12.56
CA ASN A 76 11.37 -1.89 12.83
C ASN A 76 11.82 -2.61 11.57
N ASP A 77 13.09 -2.49 11.25
CA ASP A 77 13.60 -2.95 9.96
C ASP A 77 13.55 -4.46 9.77
N TRP A 78 13.32 -5.20 10.84
CA TRP A 78 13.23 -6.66 10.80
C TRP A 78 11.83 -7.14 10.40
N MET A 79 10.85 -6.25 10.43
CA MET A 79 9.46 -6.66 10.43
C MET A 79 9.01 -7.27 9.10
N ILE A 80 9.37 -6.65 8.00
CA ILE A 80 8.91 -7.13 6.69
C ILE A 80 9.49 -8.50 6.40
N ASP A 81 10.77 -8.68 6.69
CA ASP A 81 11.41 -9.97 6.47
C ASP A 81 10.79 -11.04 7.34
N MET A 82 10.48 -10.70 8.58
CA MET A 82 9.87 -11.65 9.49
C MET A 82 8.49 -12.06 9.00
N LEU A 83 7.69 -11.10 8.57
CA LEU A 83 6.36 -11.42 8.07
C LEU A 83 6.44 -12.34 6.86
N ARG A 84 7.33 -12.03 5.94
CA ARG A 84 7.47 -12.85 4.74
C ARG A 84 7.92 -14.26 5.09
N THR A 85 8.88 -14.37 6.00
CA THR A 85 9.40 -15.67 6.41
C THR A 85 8.30 -16.51 7.05
N GLN A 86 7.52 -15.93 7.94
CA GLN A 86 6.47 -16.68 8.61
C GLN A 86 5.37 -17.10 7.64
N LEU A 87 5.05 -16.25 6.67
CA LEU A 87 4.05 -16.63 5.68
C LEU A 87 4.54 -17.78 4.80
N GLU A 88 5.82 -17.79 4.47
CA GLU A 88 6.37 -18.88 3.71
C GLU A 88 6.35 -20.19 4.49
N ASP A 89 6.65 -20.13 5.78
CA ASP A 89 6.60 -21.31 6.62
C ASP A 89 5.19 -21.89 6.67
N THR A 90 4.20 -21.03 6.69
CA THR A 90 2.82 -21.47 6.70
C THR A 90 2.49 -22.27 5.45
N ASP A 91 3.10 -21.93 4.33
CA ASP A 91 2.84 -22.61 3.08
C ASP A 91 3.38 -24.02 3.06
N HIS A 92 4.27 -24.37 3.96
CA HIS A 92 4.86 -25.72 3.99
C HIS A 92 3.98 -26.72 4.70
N ASP A 93 2.95 -26.27 5.33
CA ASP A 93 2.02 -27.16 5.98
C ASP A 93 0.96 -27.69 5.02
#